data_0693f4901c255eb513dbb5d549fb7bcf
#
_entry.id   0693f4901c255eb513dbb5d549fb7bcf
#
_cell.length_a   1.000
_cell.length_b   1.000
_cell.length_c   1.000
_cell.angle_alpha   90.00
_cell.angle_beta   90.00
_cell.angle_gamma   90.00
#
_symmetry.space_group_name_H-M   'P 1'
#
loop_
_entity.id
_entity.type
_entity.pdbx_description
1 polymer ?
#
loop_
_entity_poly.entity_id
_entity_poly.type
_entity_poly.pdbx_seq_one_letter_code
_entity_poly.pdbx_strand_id
1 'polypeptide(L)'
;MANFQSESKKSGDEFELIVESDLHDRNYTIQSTNTKIKDIGVNVDYIAIDASGIVEYGEAKGGHPGPKKRPGAERTDNVKKAICNGALLKTYNPDCKYVIYFSSPPTKGSSSEEMINTALSAGFVDEVRYLSY
;
A
#
# COMPACT_ATOMS: atom_id res chain seq x y z
N MET A 1 23.99 -5.13 -17.50
CA MET A 1 22.61 -4.67 -17.75
C MET A 1 21.72 -5.13 -16.61
N ALA A 2 21.02 -4.22 -15.97
CA ALA A 2 20.11 -4.58 -14.92
C ALA A 2 18.92 -5.37 -15.51
N ASN A 3 18.51 -6.43 -14.84
CA ASN A 3 17.33 -7.17 -15.26
C ASN A 3 16.06 -6.47 -14.77
N PHE A 4 14.92 -6.88 -15.30
CA PHE A 4 13.62 -6.30 -14.94
C PHE A 4 13.33 -6.34 -13.43
N GLN A 5 13.68 -7.46 -12.77
CA GLN A 5 13.43 -7.62 -11.33
C GLN A 5 14.24 -6.63 -10.49
N SER A 6 15.51 -6.38 -10.85
CA SER A 6 16.35 -5.41 -10.13
C SER A 6 15.81 -3.99 -10.26
N GLU A 7 15.35 -3.60 -11.45
CA GLU A 7 14.75 -2.29 -11.67
C GLU A 7 13.42 -2.13 -10.92
N SER A 8 12.59 -3.17 -10.92
CA SER A 8 11.32 -3.17 -10.18
C SER A 8 11.53 -3.08 -8.68
N LYS A 9 12.51 -3.80 -8.15
CA LYS A 9 12.84 -3.74 -6.72
C LYS A 9 13.34 -2.35 -6.33
N LYS A 10 14.23 -1.76 -7.14
CA LYS A 10 14.77 -0.41 -6.87
C LYS A 10 13.65 0.63 -6.87
N SER A 11 12.73 0.55 -7.83
CA SER A 11 11.57 1.44 -7.93
C SER A 11 10.66 1.30 -6.71
N GLY A 12 10.42 0.08 -6.26
CA GLY A 12 9.64 -0.21 -5.05
C GLY A 12 10.30 0.33 -3.79
N ASP A 13 11.62 0.15 -3.65
CA ASP A 13 12.37 0.65 -2.51
C ASP A 13 12.34 2.19 -2.46
N GLU A 14 12.45 2.86 -3.61
CA GLU A 14 12.33 4.31 -3.71
C GLU A 14 10.95 4.77 -3.25
N PHE A 15 9.90 4.07 -3.66
CA PHE A 15 8.53 4.43 -3.28
C PHE A 15 8.31 4.25 -1.78
N GLU A 16 8.86 3.20 -1.18
CA GLU A 16 8.77 3.00 0.27
C GLU A 16 9.39 4.18 1.04
N LEU A 17 10.49 4.75 0.56
CA LEU A 17 11.09 5.94 1.17
C LEU A 17 10.18 7.17 1.04
N ILE A 18 9.49 7.31 -0.09
CA ILE A 18 8.51 8.38 -0.28
C ILE A 18 7.34 8.24 0.71
N VAL A 19 6.87 7.01 0.91
CA VAL A 19 5.81 6.71 1.89
C VAL A 19 6.27 7.05 3.31
N GLU A 20 7.48 6.66 3.68
CA GLU A 20 8.04 6.99 5.00
C GLU A 20 8.10 8.50 5.23
N SER A 21 8.51 9.26 4.21
CA SER A 21 8.54 10.72 4.26
C SER A 21 7.14 11.31 4.45
N ASP A 22 6.15 10.79 3.74
CA ASP A 22 4.75 11.23 3.88
C ASP A 22 4.20 10.93 5.27
N LEU A 23 4.50 9.76 5.82
CA LEU A 23 4.10 9.40 7.18
C LEU A 23 4.71 10.36 8.20
N HIS A 24 5.99 10.69 8.03
CA HIS A 24 6.69 11.63 8.90
C HIS A 24 6.03 13.02 8.83
N ASP A 25 5.70 13.49 7.64
CA ASP A 25 5.05 14.77 7.42
C ASP A 25 3.64 14.82 8.04
N ARG A 26 2.99 13.67 8.17
CA ARG A 26 1.68 13.53 8.82
C ARG A 26 1.79 13.36 10.36
N ASN A 27 2.99 13.47 10.91
CA ASN A 27 3.27 13.27 12.32
C ASN A 27 3.06 11.85 12.82
N TYR A 28 3.30 10.87 11.95
CA TYR A 28 3.36 9.46 12.34
C TYR A 28 4.75 9.11 12.80
N THR A 29 4.83 8.16 13.73
CA THR A 29 6.08 7.49 14.11
C THR A 29 6.05 6.09 13.54
N ILE A 30 7.04 5.73 12.72
CA ILE A 30 7.14 4.39 12.15
C ILE A 30 7.70 3.45 13.21
N GLN A 31 6.95 2.41 13.55
CA GLN A 31 7.36 1.40 14.54
C GLN A 31 8.17 0.29 13.91
N SER A 32 7.80 -0.17 12.71
CA SER A 32 8.51 -1.23 12.01
C SER A 32 8.21 -1.18 10.51
N THR A 33 9.08 -1.82 9.74
CA THR A 33 8.92 -1.97 8.29
C THR A 33 9.07 -3.45 7.93
N ASN A 34 8.46 -3.87 6.82
CA ASN A 34 8.53 -5.25 6.32
C ASN A 34 8.25 -6.27 7.41
N THR A 35 7.11 -6.10 8.08
CA THR A 35 6.77 -6.89 9.27
C THR A 35 5.78 -7.99 8.93
N LYS A 36 6.13 -9.23 9.27
CA LYS A 36 5.23 -10.36 9.15
C LYS A 36 4.25 -10.35 10.33
N ILE A 37 2.96 -10.38 10.02
CA ILE A 37 1.93 -10.50 11.04
C ILE A 37 1.76 -12.00 11.36
N LYS A 38 1.98 -12.33 12.62
CA LYS A 38 2.00 -13.71 13.08
C LYS A 38 0.66 -14.41 12.81
N ASP A 39 0.74 -15.65 12.33
CA ASP A 39 -0.39 -16.58 12.15
C ASP A 39 -1.38 -16.28 11.02
N ILE A 40 -1.23 -15.19 10.29
CA ILE A 40 -2.19 -14.88 9.20
C ILE A 40 -1.56 -14.82 7.80
N GLY A 41 -0.25 -14.99 7.71
CA GLY A 41 0.43 -15.04 6.41
C GLY A 41 0.53 -13.71 5.69
N VAL A 42 0.37 -12.60 6.39
CA VAL A 42 0.43 -11.26 5.80
C VAL A 42 1.72 -10.58 6.22
N ASN A 43 2.43 -10.00 5.25
CA ASN A 43 3.50 -9.04 5.50
C ASN A 43 2.97 -7.66 5.21
N VAL A 44 3.19 -6.72 6.11
CA VAL A 44 2.88 -5.31 5.87
C VAL A 44 4.16 -4.53 5.63
N ASP A 45 4.10 -3.51 4.79
CA ASP A 45 5.29 -2.71 4.47
C ASP A 45 5.67 -1.81 5.64
N TYR A 46 4.70 -1.36 6.41
CA TYR A 46 4.99 -0.57 7.61
C TYR A 46 3.91 -0.73 8.68
N ILE A 47 4.31 -0.44 9.92
CA ILE A 47 3.41 -0.23 11.05
C ILE A 47 3.81 1.12 11.64
N ALA A 48 2.86 2.03 11.78
CA ALA A 48 3.11 3.38 12.27
C ALA A 48 2.04 3.80 13.28
N ILE A 49 2.39 4.77 14.12
CA ILE A 49 1.45 5.35 15.11
C ILE A 49 1.31 6.83 14.81
N ASP A 50 0.08 7.33 14.78
CA ASP A 50 -0.16 8.76 14.62
C ASP A 50 0.01 9.54 15.95
N ALA A 51 -0.13 10.86 15.88
CA ALA A 51 0.03 11.71 17.05
C ALA A 51 -1.00 11.43 18.16
N SER A 52 -2.13 10.80 17.81
CA SER A 52 -3.18 10.41 18.75
C SER A 52 -2.97 9.02 19.35
N GLY A 53 -1.95 8.29 18.91
CA GLY A 53 -1.67 6.93 19.36
C GLY A 53 -2.39 5.83 18.58
N ILE A 54 -3.02 6.15 17.46
CA ILE A 54 -3.70 5.16 16.62
C ILE A 54 -2.67 4.44 15.75
N VAL A 55 -2.70 3.11 15.79
CA VAL A 55 -1.80 2.25 15.01
C VAL A 55 -2.35 2.06 13.61
N GLU A 56 -1.50 2.26 12.61
CA GLU A 56 -1.82 2.07 11.21
C GLU A 56 -0.91 1.01 10.61
N TYR A 57 -1.53 0.04 9.90
CA TYR A 57 -0.83 -0.95 9.09
C TYR A 57 -0.91 -0.52 7.64
N GLY A 58 0.17 -0.64 6.90
CA GLY A 58 0.16 -0.14 5.54
C GLY A 58 0.92 -0.94 4.52
N GLU A 59 0.48 -0.78 3.28
CA GLU A 59 1.09 -1.34 2.07
C GLU A 59 1.48 -0.22 1.14
N ALA A 60 2.60 -0.40 0.45
CA ALA A 60 3.09 0.54 -0.56
C ALA A 60 3.26 -0.21 -1.88
N LYS A 61 2.53 0.22 -2.90
CA LYS A 61 2.60 -0.36 -4.24
C LYS A 61 3.11 0.71 -5.21
N GLY A 62 4.40 0.63 -5.51
CA GLY A 62 5.12 1.60 -6.33
C GLY A 62 5.19 1.23 -7.81
N GLY A 63 6.13 1.86 -8.49
CA GLY A 63 6.41 1.73 -9.90
C GLY A 63 6.43 3.09 -10.56
N HIS A 64 7.47 3.35 -11.38
CA HIS A 64 7.56 4.58 -12.15
C HIS A 64 6.62 4.54 -13.35
N PRO A 65 6.00 5.68 -13.72
CA PRO A 65 5.23 5.76 -14.96
C PRO A 65 6.15 5.63 -16.18
N GLY A 66 5.58 5.21 -17.29
CA GLY A 66 6.33 5.11 -18.54
C GLY A 66 5.55 4.33 -19.59
N PRO A 67 6.06 4.28 -20.83
CA PRO A 67 5.42 3.53 -21.90
C PRO A 67 5.25 2.05 -21.52
N LYS A 68 4.04 1.52 -21.69
CA LYS A 68 3.69 0.13 -21.38
C LYS A 68 3.86 -0.25 -19.90
N LYS A 69 3.99 0.74 -19.01
CA LYS A 69 4.06 0.49 -17.56
C LYS A 69 2.72 0.79 -16.91
N ARG A 70 2.42 0.04 -15.88
CA ARG A 70 1.21 0.24 -15.05
C ARG A 70 1.63 0.40 -13.60
N PRO A 71 2.07 1.62 -13.21
CA PRO A 71 2.52 1.85 -11.85
C PRO A 71 1.35 1.88 -10.86
N GLY A 72 1.64 1.52 -9.62
CA GLY A 72 0.70 1.66 -8.52
C GLY A 72 -0.64 0.99 -8.78
N ALA A 73 -1.71 1.75 -8.64
CA ALA A 73 -3.08 1.25 -8.79
C ALA A 73 -3.52 1.04 -10.24
N GLU A 74 -2.72 1.40 -11.24
CA GLU A 74 -2.99 1.04 -12.62
C GLU A 74 -2.82 -0.46 -12.86
N ARG A 75 -2.04 -1.13 -11.99
CA ARG A 75 -1.80 -2.57 -12.10
C ARG A 75 -2.78 -3.33 -11.22
N THR A 76 -3.65 -4.10 -11.86
CA THR A 76 -4.68 -4.87 -11.18
C THR A 76 -4.13 -5.81 -10.11
N ASP A 77 -2.99 -6.46 -10.38
CA ASP A 77 -2.35 -7.35 -9.41
C ASP A 77 -1.93 -6.63 -8.15
N ASN A 78 -1.42 -5.41 -8.26
CA ASN A 78 -1.05 -4.60 -7.10
C ASN A 78 -2.28 -4.32 -6.23
N VAL A 79 -3.38 -3.97 -6.87
CA VAL A 79 -4.65 -3.69 -6.18
C VAL A 79 -5.17 -4.93 -5.47
N LYS A 80 -5.24 -6.05 -6.19
CA LYS A 80 -5.72 -7.32 -5.61
C LYS A 80 -4.90 -7.76 -4.40
N LYS A 81 -3.57 -7.73 -4.52
CA LYS A 81 -2.68 -8.14 -3.43
C LYS A 81 -2.84 -7.25 -2.20
N ALA A 82 -2.89 -5.96 -2.40
CA ALA A 82 -3.03 -5.01 -1.29
C ALA A 82 -4.39 -5.17 -0.59
N ILE A 83 -5.47 -5.34 -1.35
CA ILE A 83 -6.81 -5.56 -0.79
C ILE A 83 -6.88 -6.90 -0.05
N CYS A 84 -6.30 -7.95 -0.62
CA CYS A 84 -6.26 -9.26 0.04
C CYS A 84 -5.60 -9.17 1.41
N ASN A 85 -4.46 -8.50 1.50
CA ASN A 85 -3.77 -8.30 2.77
C ASN A 85 -4.67 -7.57 3.78
N GLY A 86 -5.38 -6.55 3.34
CA GLY A 86 -6.32 -5.82 4.18
C GLY A 86 -7.46 -6.68 4.70
N ALA A 87 -8.05 -7.49 3.83
CA ALA A 87 -9.14 -8.40 4.20
C ALA A 87 -8.69 -9.41 5.26
N LEU A 88 -7.51 -10.00 5.07
CA LEU A 88 -6.94 -10.95 6.03
C LEU A 88 -6.64 -10.27 7.37
N LEU A 89 -6.05 -9.09 7.31
CA LEU A 89 -5.73 -8.33 8.51
C LEU A 89 -6.99 -7.95 9.30
N LYS A 90 -8.05 -7.54 8.62
CA LYS A 90 -9.33 -7.20 9.25
C LYS A 90 -10.03 -8.42 9.85
N THR A 91 -9.83 -9.59 9.29
CA THR A 91 -10.33 -10.84 9.87
C THR A 91 -9.63 -11.13 11.20
N TYR A 92 -8.32 -10.87 11.26
CA TYR A 92 -7.52 -11.05 12.47
C TYR A 92 -7.81 -9.97 13.52
N ASN A 93 -7.92 -8.72 13.09
CA ASN A 93 -8.17 -7.57 13.95
C ASN A 93 -9.14 -6.60 13.26
N PRO A 94 -10.47 -6.78 13.46
CA PRO A 94 -11.47 -5.94 12.77
C PRO A 94 -11.35 -4.44 13.01
N ASP A 95 -10.77 -4.05 14.15
CA ASP A 95 -10.65 -2.65 14.54
C ASP A 95 -9.35 -1.99 14.06
N CYS A 96 -8.45 -2.74 13.40
CA CYS A 96 -7.20 -2.17 12.92
C CYS A 96 -7.44 -1.15 11.80
N LYS A 97 -6.54 -0.17 11.70
CA LYS A 97 -6.53 0.76 10.57
C LYS A 97 -5.57 0.22 9.51
N TYR A 98 -6.05 0.09 8.28
CA TYR A 98 -5.27 -0.38 7.15
C TYR A 98 -5.31 0.62 6.02
N VAL A 99 -4.14 1.03 5.53
CA VAL A 99 -3.97 2.04 4.49
C VAL A 99 -3.10 1.49 3.36
N ILE A 100 -3.47 1.82 2.13
CA ILE A 100 -2.67 1.48 0.96
C ILE A 100 -2.17 2.77 0.32
N TYR A 101 -0.86 2.82 0.05
CA TYR A 101 -0.23 3.85 -0.76
C TYR A 101 0.02 3.31 -2.15
N PHE A 102 -0.41 4.05 -3.16
CA PHE A 102 -0.11 3.73 -4.57
C PHE A 102 0.68 4.88 -5.20
N SER A 103 1.63 4.54 -6.06
CA SER A 103 2.42 5.53 -6.79
C SER A 103 1.65 6.16 -7.97
N SER A 104 0.49 5.64 -8.30
CA SER A 104 -0.38 6.16 -9.36
C SER A 104 -1.82 5.76 -9.05
N PRO A 105 -2.80 6.63 -9.34
CA PRO A 105 -4.21 6.27 -9.20
C PRO A 105 -4.64 5.23 -10.25
N PRO A 106 -5.75 4.53 -10.04
CA PRO A 106 -6.26 3.62 -11.04
C PRO A 106 -6.77 4.38 -12.26
N THR A 107 -6.74 3.74 -13.42
CA THR A 107 -7.36 4.30 -14.62
C THR A 107 -8.86 4.44 -14.39
N LYS A 108 -9.42 5.60 -14.72
CA LYS A 108 -10.83 5.87 -14.52
C LYS A 108 -11.69 4.87 -15.30
N GLY A 109 -12.67 4.30 -14.61
CA GLY A 109 -13.57 3.29 -15.18
C GLY A 109 -12.98 1.88 -15.24
N SER A 110 -11.78 1.67 -14.70
CA SER A 110 -11.12 0.38 -14.74
C SER A 110 -11.60 -0.56 -13.63
N SER A 111 -11.29 -1.85 -13.79
CA SER A 111 -11.53 -2.84 -12.73
C SER A 111 -10.78 -2.49 -11.44
N SER A 112 -9.59 -1.93 -11.56
CA SER A 112 -8.82 -1.48 -10.40
C SER A 112 -9.56 -0.42 -9.59
N GLU A 113 -10.14 0.56 -10.25
CA GLU A 113 -10.94 1.59 -9.59
C GLU A 113 -12.16 0.98 -8.89
N GLU A 114 -12.88 0.09 -9.56
CA GLU A 114 -14.04 -0.59 -9.00
C GLU A 114 -13.66 -1.42 -7.77
N MET A 115 -12.55 -2.15 -7.84
CA MET A 115 -12.07 -2.96 -6.71
C MET A 115 -11.71 -2.11 -5.50
N ILE A 116 -11.03 -0.99 -5.71
CA ILE A 116 -10.66 -0.06 -4.63
C ILE A 116 -11.93 0.48 -3.96
N ASN A 117 -12.88 0.95 -4.75
CA ASN A 117 -14.15 1.48 -4.23
C ASN A 117 -14.93 0.41 -3.45
N THR A 118 -14.95 -0.81 -3.96
CA THR A 118 -15.59 -1.94 -3.29
C THR A 118 -14.92 -2.25 -1.95
N ALA A 119 -13.59 -2.30 -1.93
CA ALA A 119 -12.83 -2.59 -0.73
C ALA A 119 -13.01 -1.52 0.35
N LEU A 120 -13.05 -0.25 -0.05
CA LEU A 120 -13.32 0.85 0.88
C LEU A 120 -14.73 0.75 1.46
N SER A 121 -15.72 0.49 0.61
CA SER A 121 -17.11 0.34 1.04
C SER A 121 -17.31 -0.87 1.96
N ALA A 122 -16.60 -1.97 1.70
CA ALA A 122 -16.68 -3.18 2.50
C ALA A 122 -15.90 -3.09 3.82
N GLY A 123 -15.07 -2.08 3.98
CA GLY A 123 -14.26 -1.92 5.17
C GLY A 123 -12.99 -2.77 5.21
N PHE A 124 -12.58 -3.34 4.08
CA PHE A 124 -11.31 -4.08 3.99
C PHE A 124 -10.12 -3.13 3.99
N VAL A 125 -10.32 -1.90 3.54
CA VAL A 125 -9.32 -0.85 3.48
C VAL A 125 -9.94 0.40 4.07
N ASP A 126 -9.24 1.09 4.96
CA ASP A 126 -9.74 2.31 5.58
C ASP A 126 -9.46 3.55 4.76
N GLU A 127 -8.32 3.59 4.08
CA GLU A 127 -7.89 4.75 3.32
C GLU A 127 -6.94 4.34 2.21
N VAL A 128 -6.98 5.05 1.09
CA VAL A 128 -6.02 4.89 0.00
C VAL A 128 -5.38 6.27 -0.25
N ARG A 129 -4.06 6.29 -0.34
CA ARG A 129 -3.29 7.50 -0.56
C ARG A 129 -2.46 7.35 -1.83
N TYR A 130 -2.39 8.42 -2.62
CA TYR A 130 -1.63 8.44 -3.86
C TYR A 130 -0.47 9.43 -3.73
N LEU A 131 0.75 8.96 -4.02
CA LEU A 131 1.96 9.78 -4.01
C LEU A 131 2.72 9.55 -5.30
N SER A 132 3.40 10.57 -5.81
CA SER A 132 4.26 10.43 -6.99
C SER A 132 5.73 10.53 -6.58
N TYR A 133 6.56 9.96 -7.43
CA TYR A 133 8.02 10.08 -7.31
C TYR A 133 8.49 11.52 -7.50
#